data_cc6e2fd6a507fe3cf4dfb847b35cc9f5
#
_entry.id   cc6e2fd6a507fe3cf4dfb847b35cc9f5
#
_cell.length_a   1.000
_cell.length_b   1.000
_cell.length_c   1.000
_cell.angle_alpha   90.00
_cell.angle_beta   90.00
_cell.angle_gamma   90.00
#
_symmetry.space_group_name_H-M   'P 1'
#
loop_
_entity.id
_entity.type
_entity.pdbx_description
1 polymer ?
#
loop_
_entity_poly.entity_id
_entity_poly.type
_entity_poly.pdbx_seq_one_letter_code
_entity_poly.pdbx_strand_id
1 'polypeptide(L)'
;VVSSKPSLDVIGDPENPIPAIDSNLVPGDIYVVPFNNLSALERMFEANSSKIACFIVEPVLENLAIILPDAGYLEGVRALCDKYDVILIFDEVKTGLTAGAHGASARLGVQPDLITLAKSIGGGLPLAAFGGKKKYMDYVTSGKMAHFGTFNGNPLAMAGVRAIDRICTDEAME
;
A
#
# COMPACT_ATOMS: atom_id res chain seq x y z
N VAL A 1 0.45 -12.03 -0.50
CA VAL A 1 1.76 -12.62 -0.87
C VAL A 1 1.51 -13.60 -1.99
N VAL A 2 1.92 -13.26 -3.19
CA VAL A 2 1.77 -14.08 -4.39
C VAL A 2 2.74 -15.25 -4.33
N SER A 3 2.26 -16.46 -4.10
CA SER A 3 3.08 -17.66 -4.03
C SER A 3 3.36 -18.31 -5.38
N SER A 4 2.62 -17.99 -6.43
CA SER A 4 2.91 -18.43 -7.79
C SER A 4 3.21 -17.19 -8.65
N LYS A 5 4.42 -17.11 -9.21
CA LYS A 5 4.81 -16.03 -10.12
C LYS A 5 4.08 -16.26 -11.45
N PRO A 6 3.11 -15.42 -11.82
CA PRO A 6 2.68 -15.39 -13.22
C PRO A 6 3.89 -15.03 -14.07
N SER A 7 3.92 -15.47 -15.32
CA SER A 7 4.98 -15.04 -16.23
C SER A 7 4.93 -13.52 -16.37
N LEU A 8 6.09 -12.88 -16.45
CA LEU A 8 6.18 -11.42 -16.62
C LEU A 8 5.41 -10.92 -17.86
N ASP A 9 5.15 -11.83 -18.82
CA ASP A 9 4.47 -11.53 -20.08
C ASP A 9 2.97 -11.25 -19.92
N VAL A 10 2.35 -11.73 -18.80
CA VAL A 10 0.93 -11.53 -18.51
C VAL A 10 0.68 -10.52 -17.40
N ILE A 11 1.72 -10.09 -16.70
CA ILE A 11 1.61 -9.04 -15.70
C ILE A 11 1.34 -7.71 -16.38
N GLY A 12 0.17 -7.13 -16.09
CA GLY A 12 -0.19 -5.82 -16.58
C GLY A 12 -0.81 -5.79 -17.97
N ASP A 13 -1.29 -6.92 -18.46
CA ASP A 13 -2.18 -6.94 -19.63
C ASP A 13 -3.60 -6.60 -19.21
N PRO A 14 -4.13 -5.39 -19.54
CA PRO A 14 -5.49 -4.98 -19.18
C PRO A 14 -6.58 -5.85 -19.83
N GLU A 15 -6.29 -6.50 -20.95
CA GLU A 15 -7.23 -7.37 -21.66
C GLU A 15 -7.26 -8.78 -21.06
N ASN A 16 -6.17 -9.15 -20.37
CA ASN A 16 -6.04 -10.44 -19.68
C ASN A 16 -5.58 -10.21 -18.23
N PRO A 17 -6.46 -9.70 -17.35
CA PRO A 17 -6.12 -9.56 -15.94
C PRO A 17 -5.74 -10.92 -15.36
N ILE A 18 -4.67 -10.98 -14.59
CA ILE A 18 -4.26 -12.22 -13.91
C ILE A 18 -5.40 -12.65 -13.02
N PRO A 19 -5.89 -13.89 -13.13
CA PRO A 19 -6.85 -14.42 -12.18
C PRO A 19 -6.29 -14.26 -10.78
N ALA A 20 -7.10 -13.80 -9.86
CA ALA A 20 -6.72 -13.70 -8.47
C ALA A 20 -6.15 -15.05 -8.01
N ILE A 21 -4.97 -14.99 -7.41
CA ILE A 21 -4.20 -16.18 -7.01
C ILE A 21 -4.84 -16.89 -5.83
N ASP A 22 -5.75 -16.21 -5.15
CA ASP A 22 -6.58 -16.78 -4.11
C ASP A 22 -7.93 -17.20 -4.70
N SER A 23 -8.27 -18.48 -4.55
CA SER A 23 -9.57 -19.04 -4.97
C SER A 23 -10.79 -18.39 -4.29
N ASN A 24 -10.56 -17.58 -3.26
CA ASN A 24 -11.60 -16.82 -2.56
C ASN A 24 -11.87 -15.44 -3.18
N LEU A 25 -11.03 -14.99 -4.12
CA LEU A 25 -11.27 -13.74 -4.83
C LEU A 25 -12.11 -14.00 -6.07
N VAL A 26 -13.11 -13.15 -6.29
CA VAL A 26 -13.97 -13.26 -7.47
C VAL A 26 -13.17 -12.89 -8.71
N PRO A 27 -13.13 -13.72 -9.76
CA PRO A 27 -12.45 -13.37 -10.99
C PRO A 27 -12.95 -12.03 -11.55
N GLY A 28 -12.01 -11.12 -11.87
CA GLY A 28 -12.34 -9.79 -12.39
C GLY A 28 -12.38 -8.67 -11.34
N ASP A 29 -12.23 -8.98 -10.04
CA ASP A 29 -12.19 -7.96 -8.98
C ASP A 29 -10.79 -7.35 -8.78
N ILE A 30 -9.75 -8.00 -9.29
CA ILE A 30 -8.36 -7.54 -9.17
C ILE A 30 -7.73 -7.42 -10.55
N TYR A 31 -7.19 -6.25 -10.81
CA TYR A 31 -6.36 -5.96 -11.96
C TYR A 31 -4.90 -5.80 -11.51
N VAL A 32 -3.96 -6.26 -12.31
CA VAL A 32 -2.52 -6.13 -12.03
C VAL A 32 -1.86 -5.38 -13.16
N VAL A 33 -1.02 -4.40 -12.82
CA VAL A 33 -0.23 -3.63 -13.79
C VAL A 33 1.26 -3.71 -13.42
N PRO A 34 2.18 -3.63 -14.39
CA PRO A 34 3.61 -3.60 -14.10
C PRO A 34 3.99 -2.36 -13.29
N PHE A 35 4.89 -2.56 -12.32
CA PHE A 35 5.53 -1.45 -11.63
C PHE A 35 6.38 -0.63 -12.62
N ASN A 36 6.51 0.68 -12.38
CA ASN A 36 7.20 1.63 -13.26
C ASN A 36 6.57 1.75 -14.68
N ASN A 37 5.28 1.46 -14.83
CA ASN A 37 4.60 1.57 -16.12
C ASN A 37 3.31 2.41 -16.02
N LEU A 38 3.46 3.74 -16.05
CA LEU A 38 2.33 4.67 -15.97
C LEU A 38 1.35 4.51 -17.14
N SER A 39 1.84 4.21 -18.35
CA SER A 39 0.96 4.02 -19.50
C SER A 39 0.08 2.78 -19.37
N ALA A 40 0.57 1.71 -18.77
CA ALA A 40 -0.27 0.54 -18.46
C ALA A 40 -1.32 0.88 -17.40
N LEU A 41 -0.93 1.63 -16.36
CA LEU A 41 -1.86 2.07 -15.31
C LEU A 41 -2.95 2.99 -15.87
N GLU A 42 -2.57 3.96 -16.72
CA GLU A 42 -3.54 4.88 -17.34
C GLU A 42 -4.54 4.15 -18.22
N ARG A 43 -4.09 3.26 -19.11
CA ARG A 43 -5.00 2.42 -19.92
C ARG A 43 -5.94 1.58 -19.05
N MET A 44 -5.43 1.04 -17.94
CA MET A 44 -6.26 0.26 -17.01
C MET A 44 -7.36 1.13 -16.39
N PHE A 45 -7.02 2.34 -15.95
CA PHE A 45 -7.99 3.27 -15.38
C PHE A 45 -8.99 3.76 -16.44
N GLU A 46 -8.53 4.11 -17.65
CA GLU A 46 -9.42 4.51 -18.74
C GLU A 46 -10.49 3.45 -19.06
N ALA A 47 -10.08 2.18 -19.09
CA ALA A 47 -10.98 1.09 -19.41
C ALA A 47 -11.92 0.69 -18.25
N ASN A 48 -11.53 0.93 -16.99
CA ASN A 48 -12.17 0.31 -15.83
C ASN A 48 -12.40 1.24 -14.63
N SER A 49 -12.20 2.57 -14.73
CA SER A 49 -12.25 3.47 -13.56
C SER A 49 -13.57 3.36 -12.76
N SER A 50 -14.70 3.14 -13.43
CA SER A 50 -15.99 2.96 -12.76
C SER A 50 -16.10 1.67 -11.91
N LYS A 51 -15.13 0.76 -12.03
CA LYS A 51 -15.09 -0.52 -11.31
C LYS A 51 -13.94 -0.58 -10.30
N ILE A 52 -12.92 0.30 -10.44
CA ILE A 52 -11.73 0.30 -9.59
C ILE A 52 -11.96 1.24 -8.42
N ALA A 53 -11.99 0.70 -7.21
CA ALA A 53 -12.12 1.48 -5.98
C ALA A 53 -10.78 2.06 -5.51
N CYS A 54 -9.70 1.30 -5.65
CA CYS A 54 -8.39 1.69 -5.16
C CYS A 54 -7.25 1.09 -6.00
N PHE A 55 -6.09 1.72 -5.93
CA PHE A 55 -4.82 1.21 -6.41
C PHE A 55 -3.89 1.06 -5.22
N ILE A 56 -3.40 -0.16 -4.98
CA ILE A 56 -2.43 -0.46 -3.92
C ILE A 56 -1.07 -0.77 -4.53
N VAL A 57 -0.03 -0.17 -3.98
CA VAL A 57 1.34 -0.35 -4.46
C VAL A 57 2.34 -0.22 -3.31
N GLU A 58 3.39 -1.04 -3.31
CA GLU A 58 4.58 -0.76 -2.50
C GLU A 58 5.32 0.43 -3.13
N PRO A 59 5.62 1.51 -2.41
CA PRO A 59 6.36 2.66 -2.97
C PRO A 59 7.79 2.29 -3.40
N VAL A 60 8.36 1.27 -2.77
CA VAL A 60 9.54 0.53 -3.21
C VAL A 60 9.19 -0.95 -3.19
N LEU A 61 9.37 -1.65 -4.30
CA LEU A 61 9.05 -3.08 -4.38
C LEU A 61 10.10 -3.89 -3.64
N GLU A 62 9.84 -4.23 -2.37
CA GLU A 62 10.79 -5.00 -1.55
C GLU A 62 10.50 -6.51 -1.51
N ASN A 63 9.30 -6.95 -1.94
CA ASN A 63 8.94 -8.37 -1.90
C ASN A 63 9.55 -9.20 -3.04
N LEU A 64 9.89 -8.58 -4.17
CA LEU A 64 10.47 -9.26 -5.35
C LEU A 64 11.98 -9.05 -5.47
N ALA A 65 12.45 -7.92 -5.05
CA ALA A 65 13.82 -7.42 -4.94
C ALA A 65 13.69 -5.99 -4.43
N ILE A 66 14.77 -5.28 -4.16
CA ILE A 66 14.64 -3.84 -3.87
C ILE A 66 14.61 -3.09 -5.20
N ILE A 67 13.39 -2.86 -5.72
CA ILE A 67 13.18 -2.13 -6.97
C ILE A 67 12.65 -0.75 -6.62
N LEU A 68 13.43 0.26 -6.94
CA LEU A 68 13.07 1.66 -6.73
C LEU A 68 12.05 2.12 -7.79
N PRO A 69 11.18 3.07 -7.46
CA PRO A 69 10.37 3.73 -8.46
C PRO A 69 11.26 4.57 -9.40
N ASP A 70 10.94 4.55 -10.68
CA ASP A 70 11.55 5.46 -11.64
C ASP A 70 11.18 6.91 -11.31
N ALA A 71 12.03 7.85 -11.71
CA ALA A 71 11.78 9.27 -11.49
C ALA A 71 10.42 9.69 -12.07
N GLY A 72 9.56 10.29 -11.25
CA GLY A 72 8.22 10.73 -11.64
C GLY A 72 7.14 9.64 -11.65
N TYR A 73 7.49 8.38 -11.37
CA TYR A 73 6.51 7.29 -11.39
C TYR A 73 5.43 7.46 -10.32
N LEU A 74 5.81 7.64 -9.07
CA LEU A 74 4.84 7.75 -7.96
C LEU A 74 4.01 9.04 -8.04
N GLU A 75 4.60 10.14 -8.48
CA GLU A 75 3.89 11.38 -8.78
C GLU A 75 2.86 11.18 -9.89
N GLY A 76 3.23 10.46 -10.95
CA GLY A 76 2.33 10.07 -12.03
C GLY A 76 1.20 9.16 -11.54
N VAL A 77 1.51 8.18 -10.69
CA VAL A 77 0.49 7.34 -10.02
C VAL A 77 -0.49 8.21 -9.23
N ARG A 78 0.00 9.15 -8.43
CA ARG A 78 -0.87 10.06 -7.65
C ARG A 78 -1.77 10.87 -8.58
N ALA A 79 -1.21 11.46 -9.63
CA ALA A 79 -1.97 12.25 -10.60
C ALA A 79 -3.05 11.42 -11.32
N LEU A 80 -2.74 10.18 -11.71
CA LEU A 80 -3.72 9.28 -12.31
C LEU A 80 -4.83 8.91 -11.32
N CYS A 81 -4.48 8.58 -10.07
CA CYS A 81 -5.48 8.29 -9.04
C CYS A 81 -6.41 9.49 -8.82
N ASP A 82 -5.87 10.71 -8.79
CA ASP A 82 -6.68 11.93 -8.65
C ASP A 82 -7.57 12.17 -9.89
N LYS A 83 -7.03 11.94 -11.11
CA LYS A 83 -7.77 12.12 -12.38
C LYS A 83 -8.98 11.19 -12.48
N TYR A 84 -8.84 9.95 -12.01
CA TYR A 84 -9.85 8.91 -12.16
C TYR A 84 -10.66 8.64 -10.88
N ASP A 85 -10.47 9.45 -9.82
CA ASP A 85 -11.10 9.29 -8.50
C ASP A 85 -10.88 7.91 -7.87
N VAL A 86 -9.65 7.39 -8.00
CA VAL A 86 -9.21 6.10 -7.46
C VAL A 86 -8.42 6.35 -6.17
N ILE A 87 -8.73 5.62 -5.09
CA ILE A 87 -8.01 5.74 -3.82
C ILE A 87 -6.59 5.17 -3.97
N LEU A 88 -5.57 5.97 -3.70
CA LEU A 88 -4.18 5.50 -3.65
C LEU A 88 -3.84 4.95 -2.27
N ILE A 89 -3.39 3.71 -2.22
CA ILE A 89 -2.93 3.05 -1.00
C ILE A 89 -1.45 2.71 -1.16
N PHE A 90 -0.60 3.20 -0.25
CA PHE A 90 0.77 2.72 -0.16
C PHE A 90 0.86 1.55 0.82
N ASP A 91 1.35 0.42 0.30
CA ASP A 91 1.75 -0.69 1.15
C ASP A 91 3.16 -0.42 1.68
N GLU A 92 3.22 0.15 2.87
CA GLU A 92 4.46 0.39 3.59
C GLU A 92 4.70 -0.63 4.72
N VAL A 93 4.18 -1.82 4.57
CA VAL A 93 4.43 -2.92 5.51
C VAL A 93 5.92 -3.20 5.66
N LYS A 94 6.72 -2.97 4.63
CA LYS A 94 8.19 -3.04 4.70
C LYS A 94 8.84 -1.67 4.83
N THR A 95 8.44 -0.72 3.99
CA THR A 95 9.10 0.59 3.88
C THR A 95 8.78 1.56 5.01
N GLY A 96 7.78 1.27 5.84
CA GLY A 96 7.26 2.18 6.87
C GLY A 96 8.29 2.66 7.89
N LEU A 97 9.35 1.90 8.14
CA LEU A 97 10.52 2.34 8.92
C LEU A 97 11.84 2.09 8.21
N THR A 98 11.93 1.13 7.28
CA THR A 98 13.20 0.86 6.59
C THR A 98 13.60 1.98 5.64
N ALA A 99 12.66 2.80 5.20
CA ALA A 99 12.92 3.97 4.36
C ALA A 99 13.14 5.27 5.14
N GLY A 100 13.12 5.24 6.46
CA GLY A 100 13.26 6.40 7.34
C GLY A 100 12.16 6.48 8.39
N ALA A 101 12.27 7.40 9.35
CA ALA A 101 11.32 7.54 10.46
C ALA A 101 9.86 7.80 10.01
N HIS A 102 9.67 8.38 8.85
CA HIS A 102 8.38 8.71 8.28
C HIS A 102 8.00 7.89 7.04
N GLY A 103 8.71 6.77 6.81
CA GLY A 103 8.45 5.84 5.72
C GLY A 103 8.82 6.34 4.32
N ALA A 104 8.53 5.52 3.33
CA ALA A 104 8.84 5.82 1.94
C ALA A 104 7.98 6.94 1.36
N SER A 105 6.74 7.11 1.80
CA SER A 105 5.87 8.21 1.36
C SER A 105 6.49 9.58 1.65
N ALA A 106 7.03 9.77 2.85
CA ALA A 106 7.71 11.01 3.21
C ALA A 106 9.03 11.16 2.45
N ARG A 107 9.85 10.10 2.39
CA ARG A 107 11.15 10.11 1.71
C ARG A 107 11.04 10.41 0.22
N LEU A 108 10.01 9.89 -0.44
CA LEU A 108 9.78 10.06 -1.88
C LEU A 108 8.85 11.25 -2.21
N GLY A 109 8.32 11.93 -1.19
CA GLY A 109 7.53 13.15 -1.36
C GLY A 109 6.13 12.95 -1.95
N VAL A 110 5.60 11.73 -1.96
CA VAL A 110 4.28 11.42 -2.51
C VAL A 110 3.34 10.96 -1.42
N GLN A 111 2.20 11.64 -1.26
CA GLN A 111 1.22 11.33 -0.22
C GLN A 111 0.10 10.42 -0.76
N PRO A 112 -0.07 9.21 -0.22
CA PRO A 112 -1.21 8.36 -0.53
C PRO A 112 -2.49 8.85 0.16
N ASP A 113 -3.60 8.23 -0.18
CA ASP A 113 -4.86 8.42 0.55
C ASP A 113 -4.90 7.57 1.82
N LEU A 114 -4.40 6.35 1.72
CA LEU A 114 -4.27 5.40 2.81
C LEU A 114 -2.88 4.75 2.80
N ILE A 115 -2.46 4.27 3.96
CA ILE A 115 -1.19 3.58 4.17
C ILE A 115 -1.42 2.34 5.03
N THR A 116 -0.70 1.27 4.73
CA THR A 116 -0.64 0.07 5.58
C THR A 116 0.75 -0.09 6.16
N LEU A 117 0.83 -0.46 7.42
CA LEU A 117 2.06 -0.59 8.20
C LEU A 117 2.05 -1.91 8.98
N ALA A 118 3.21 -2.54 9.10
CA ALA A 118 3.39 -3.73 9.95
C ALA A 118 4.88 -3.95 10.26
N LYS A 119 5.23 -5.18 10.58
CA LYS A 119 6.63 -5.63 10.80
C LYS A 119 7.38 -4.75 11.80
N SER A 120 8.32 -3.92 11.30
CA SER A 120 9.22 -3.10 12.13
C SER A 120 8.48 -2.16 13.10
N ILE A 121 7.30 -1.65 12.75
CA ILE A 121 6.53 -0.77 13.64
C ILE A 121 6.13 -1.44 14.95
N GLY A 122 6.06 -2.77 14.98
CA GLY A 122 5.71 -3.53 16.19
C GLY A 122 6.88 -3.76 17.16
N GLY A 123 8.13 -3.39 16.77
CA GLY A 123 9.30 -3.62 17.63
C GLY A 123 9.53 -5.10 17.95
N GLY A 124 9.27 -5.99 17.00
CA GLY A 124 9.35 -7.44 17.17
C GLY A 124 8.06 -8.10 17.65
N LEU A 125 7.02 -7.32 17.94
CA LEU A 125 5.70 -7.83 18.32
C LEU A 125 4.76 -7.91 17.10
N PRO A 126 3.80 -8.84 17.08
CA PRO A 126 2.83 -8.97 15.99
C PRO A 126 1.84 -7.80 16.01
N LEU A 127 2.11 -6.81 15.18
CA LEU A 127 1.28 -5.63 15.04
C LEU A 127 1.20 -5.23 13.56
N ALA A 128 0.01 -4.80 13.17
CA ALA A 128 -0.23 -4.11 11.91
C ALA A 128 -1.14 -2.90 12.17
N ALA A 129 -1.03 -1.91 11.32
CA ALA A 129 -1.85 -0.71 11.38
C ALA A 129 -2.20 -0.25 9.97
N PHE A 130 -3.25 0.53 9.85
CA PHE A 130 -3.54 1.31 8.67
C PHE A 130 -3.98 2.71 9.08
N GLY A 131 -3.80 3.65 8.21
CA GLY A 131 -4.16 5.04 8.45
C GLY A 131 -4.27 5.81 7.16
N GLY A 132 -4.54 7.10 7.25
CA GLY A 132 -4.57 7.98 6.08
C GLY A 132 -5.47 9.20 6.25
N LYS A 133 -5.97 9.71 5.12
CA LYS A 133 -6.78 10.93 5.10
C LYS A 133 -8.04 10.78 5.96
N LYS A 134 -8.32 11.81 6.75
CA LYS A 134 -9.45 11.86 7.68
C LYS A 134 -10.77 11.42 7.06
N LYS A 135 -11.06 11.85 5.83
CA LYS A 135 -12.31 11.53 5.12
C LYS A 135 -12.57 10.02 5.00
N TYR A 136 -11.52 9.20 4.92
CA TYR A 136 -11.63 7.74 4.88
C TYR A 136 -11.62 7.14 6.29
N MET A 137 -10.76 7.65 7.17
CA MET A 137 -10.68 7.13 8.54
C MET A 137 -11.94 7.42 9.37
N ASP A 138 -12.70 8.44 9.02
CA ASP A 138 -13.99 8.75 9.66
C ASP A 138 -15.04 7.64 9.48
N TYR A 139 -14.91 6.78 8.47
CA TYR A 139 -15.77 5.60 8.34
C TYR A 139 -15.55 4.59 9.47
N VAL A 140 -14.31 4.43 9.91
CA VAL A 140 -13.96 3.57 11.05
C VAL A 140 -14.38 4.22 12.37
N THR A 141 -14.01 5.48 12.59
CA THR A 141 -14.27 6.19 13.86
C THR A 141 -15.75 6.45 14.09
N SER A 142 -16.55 6.61 13.03
CA SER A 142 -18.00 6.76 13.14
C SER A 142 -18.76 5.43 13.26
N GLY A 143 -18.07 4.30 13.17
CA GLY A 143 -18.68 2.98 13.21
C GLY A 143 -19.41 2.56 11.92
N LYS A 144 -19.31 3.34 10.84
CA LYS A 144 -19.88 2.97 9.53
C LYS A 144 -19.15 1.78 8.92
N MET A 145 -17.86 1.64 9.21
CA MET A 145 -17.05 0.46 8.88
C MET A 145 -16.63 -0.23 10.17
N ALA A 146 -17.00 -1.49 10.30
CA ALA A 146 -16.62 -2.31 11.46
C ALA A 146 -15.10 -2.59 11.41
N HIS A 147 -14.43 -2.30 12.53
CA HIS A 147 -13.02 -2.63 12.73
C HIS A 147 -12.86 -3.26 14.10
N PHE A 148 -13.02 -4.58 14.15
CA PHE A 148 -12.95 -5.36 15.37
C PHE A 148 -11.84 -6.41 15.29
N GLY A 149 -11.19 -6.66 16.41
CA GLY A 149 -10.21 -7.72 16.56
C GLY A 149 -9.88 -7.93 18.03
N THR A 150 -9.89 -9.19 18.47
CA THR A 150 -9.63 -9.56 19.86
C THR A 150 -8.30 -9.00 20.40
N PHE A 151 -7.30 -8.91 19.52
CA PHE A 151 -5.96 -8.42 19.87
C PHE A 151 -5.72 -6.96 19.48
N ASN A 152 -6.71 -6.27 18.91
CA ASN A 152 -6.56 -4.86 18.55
C ASN A 152 -6.25 -4.01 19.79
N GLY A 153 -5.19 -3.21 19.69
CA GLY A 153 -4.77 -2.32 20.78
C GLY A 153 -4.30 -3.03 22.04
N ASN A 154 -3.84 -4.31 21.96
CA ASN A 154 -3.35 -4.99 23.14
C ASN A 154 -2.17 -4.23 23.77
N PRO A 155 -2.08 -4.19 25.14
CA PRO A 155 -1.10 -3.34 25.82
C PRO A 155 0.36 -3.63 25.47
N LEU A 156 0.70 -4.89 25.22
CA LEU A 156 2.07 -5.28 24.90
C LEU A 156 2.48 -4.73 23.51
N ALA A 157 1.63 -4.89 22.49
CA ALA A 157 1.89 -4.35 21.15
C ALA A 157 1.94 -2.81 21.19
N MET A 158 1.05 -2.17 21.95
CA MET A 158 1.08 -0.71 22.12
C MET A 158 2.36 -0.22 22.82
N ALA A 159 2.89 -0.97 23.77
CA ALA A 159 4.17 -0.66 24.40
C ALA A 159 5.33 -0.77 23.38
N GLY A 160 5.29 -1.78 22.50
CA GLY A 160 6.26 -1.93 21.41
C GLY A 160 6.25 -0.72 20.46
N VAL A 161 5.08 -0.32 19.97
CA VAL A 161 4.93 0.87 19.10
C VAL A 161 5.49 2.12 19.78
N ARG A 162 5.16 2.34 21.06
CA ARG A 162 5.66 3.51 21.80
C ARG A 162 7.18 3.48 21.99
N ALA A 163 7.78 2.30 22.10
CA ALA A 163 9.23 2.17 22.17
C ALA A 163 9.86 2.53 20.83
N ILE A 164 9.32 1.98 19.72
CA ILE A 164 9.77 2.29 18.36
C ILE A 164 9.66 3.79 18.06
N ASP A 165 8.52 4.40 18.34
CA ASP A 165 8.27 5.84 18.14
C ASP A 165 9.32 6.73 18.86
N ARG A 166 9.81 6.29 20.03
CA ARG A 166 10.84 7.02 20.78
C ARG A 166 12.26 6.88 20.25
N ILE A 167 12.59 5.75 19.62
CA ILE A 167 13.95 5.44 19.18
C ILE A 167 14.17 5.65 17.69
N CYS A 168 13.12 5.55 16.86
CA CYS A 168 13.19 5.76 15.42
C CYS A 168 12.91 7.24 15.10
N THR A 169 13.78 8.13 15.57
CA THR A 169 13.75 9.56 15.24
C THR A 169 14.47 9.81 13.91
N ASP A 170 14.24 10.96 13.29
CA ASP A 170 14.96 11.35 12.07
C ASP A 170 16.48 11.24 12.24
N GLU A 171 17.03 11.78 13.35
CA GLU A 171 18.45 11.71 13.68
C GLU A 171 18.98 10.28 13.82
N ALA A 172 18.18 9.34 14.33
CA ALA A 172 18.59 7.96 14.53
C ALA A 172 18.44 7.11 13.24
N MET A 173 17.72 7.60 12.25
CA MET A 173 17.40 6.89 11.01
C MET A 173 18.17 7.45 9.80
N GLU A 174 18.94 8.53 9.95
CA GLU A 174 19.91 9.06 8.99
C GLU A 174 21.23 8.27 8.99
#